data_8e312953873c1416902076249893b632
#
_entry.id   8e312953873c1416902076249893b632
#
_cell.length_a   1.000
_cell.length_b   1.000
_cell.length_c   1.000
_cell.angle_alpha   90.00
_cell.angle_beta   90.00
_cell.angle_gamma   90.00
#
_symmetry.space_group_name_H-M   'P 1'
#
loop_
_entity.id
_entity.type
_entity.pdbx_description
1 polymer ?
#
loop_
_entity_poly.entity_id
_entity_poly.type
_entity_poly.pdbx_seq_one_letter_code
_entity_poly.pdbx_strand_id
1 'polypeptide(L)'
;MPPSKTKPGSPHILICGQDDHAISQRASTLFKQWSADCPDYEQEVVDGAAANVSEARQALARCLESLQTLSFFGTGKLVWFRHCHFLGEDRMAESKDVVEGLAAMIDEINQAGEGRFRLLISAGKVDKRKSFFKQFQKLASVEVLDGWDASKSDWVSEAEQRVRAVFEMEGLHIEPEATSLLVQLVGPKPRQIEQETEKLLLYASYQEKSQATADDVRQVVSRNKQARAFALGDALGSRDLQGAMRCLDEELWEVRQDRQRSAIGLLYGLIAKVRTMILAKEMHQRGWLRPEKQFFRFKQQLEQVPRDAMPQDARFNPLKTNPFVLFRALNHSMAYQMSELIAAMQHLYRANYQLISTKMGDAQVLQQALVSIIASPAVLQGKRAS
;
A
#
# COMPACT_ATOMS: atom_id res chain seq x y z
N MET A 1 -2.82 -13.94 -6.11
CA MET A 1 -1.78 -14.94 -5.77
C MET A 1 -2.47 -16.22 -5.31
N PRO A 2 -2.06 -17.41 -5.75
CA PRO A 2 -2.60 -18.63 -5.19
C PRO A 2 -2.25 -18.68 -3.69
N PRO A 3 -3.14 -19.17 -2.82
CA PRO A 3 -2.85 -19.34 -1.42
C PRO A 3 -1.62 -20.22 -1.28
N SER A 4 -0.67 -19.79 -0.43
CA SER A 4 0.52 -20.56 -0.11
C SER A 4 0.08 -21.96 0.34
N LYS A 5 0.84 -22.98 -0.06
CA LYS A 5 0.57 -24.41 0.18
C LYS A 5 0.30 -24.65 1.67
N THR A 6 -0.96 -24.61 2.04
CA THR A 6 -1.44 -25.12 3.32
C THR A 6 -1.31 -26.65 3.25
N LYS A 7 -0.59 -27.26 4.17
CA LYS A 7 -0.70 -28.70 4.42
C LYS A 7 -2.07 -28.89 5.10
N PRO A 8 -3.07 -29.47 4.44
CA PRO A 8 -4.36 -29.68 5.09
C PRO A 8 -4.13 -30.61 6.30
N GLY A 9 -4.54 -30.15 7.50
CA GLY A 9 -4.50 -30.96 8.71
C GLY A 9 -3.30 -30.76 9.64
N SER A 10 -2.38 -29.83 9.38
CA SER A 10 -1.30 -29.56 10.36
C SER A 10 -1.88 -28.96 11.64
N PRO A 11 -1.53 -29.49 12.84
CA PRO A 11 -1.98 -28.95 14.11
C PRO A 11 -1.33 -27.59 14.46
N HIS A 12 -0.33 -27.16 13.69
CA HIS A 12 0.40 -25.91 13.94
C HIS A 12 0.36 -25.01 12.71
N ILE A 13 0.23 -23.69 12.94
CA ILE A 13 0.17 -22.71 11.86
C ILE A 13 0.88 -21.40 12.25
N LEU A 14 1.62 -20.84 11.30
CA LEU A 14 2.16 -19.47 11.36
C LEU A 14 1.39 -18.60 10.36
N ILE A 15 0.73 -17.55 10.86
CA ILE A 15 0.11 -16.50 10.05
C ILE A 15 0.99 -15.26 10.17
N CYS A 16 1.57 -14.80 9.06
CA CYS A 16 2.52 -13.68 9.08
C CYS A 16 2.39 -12.81 7.83
N GLY A 17 3.00 -11.62 7.82
CA GLY A 17 2.99 -10.73 6.66
C GLY A 17 3.05 -9.26 7.03
N GLN A 18 2.63 -8.40 6.10
CA GLN A 18 2.66 -6.94 6.29
C GLN A 18 1.28 -6.36 6.64
N ASP A 19 0.21 -7.13 6.52
CA ASP A 19 -1.15 -6.71 6.86
C ASP A 19 -1.53 -7.19 8.27
N ASP A 20 -1.12 -6.42 9.30
CA ASP A 20 -1.36 -6.76 10.71
C ASP A 20 -2.84 -6.95 11.03
N HIS A 21 -3.74 -6.24 10.33
CA HIS A 21 -5.19 -6.38 10.54
C HIS A 21 -5.70 -7.71 10.00
N ALA A 22 -5.36 -8.04 8.75
CA ALA A 22 -5.73 -9.32 8.14
C ALA A 22 -5.15 -10.50 8.93
N ILE A 23 -3.90 -10.38 9.41
CA ILE A 23 -3.25 -11.39 10.27
C ILE A 23 -4.04 -11.58 11.56
N SER A 24 -4.38 -10.50 12.26
CA SER A 24 -5.12 -10.55 13.52
C SER A 24 -6.52 -11.13 13.35
N GLN A 25 -7.25 -10.70 12.33
CA GLN A 25 -8.59 -11.19 11.99
C GLN A 25 -8.56 -12.68 11.64
N ARG A 26 -7.64 -13.09 10.76
CA ARG A 26 -7.48 -14.48 10.35
C ARG A 26 -7.10 -15.38 11.51
N ALA A 27 -6.14 -14.94 12.34
CA ALA A 27 -5.71 -15.67 13.54
C ALA A 27 -6.85 -15.81 14.54
N SER A 28 -7.62 -14.74 14.81
CA SER A 28 -8.78 -14.77 15.71
C SER A 28 -9.86 -15.73 15.21
N THR A 29 -10.18 -15.70 13.92
CA THR A 29 -11.15 -16.58 13.29
C THR A 29 -10.72 -18.04 13.41
N LEU A 30 -9.46 -18.33 13.10
CA LEU A 30 -8.91 -19.67 13.17
C LEU A 30 -8.86 -20.19 14.61
N PHE A 31 -8.46 -19.36 15.56
CA PHE A 31 -8.43 -19.71 16.97
C PHE A 31 -9.82 -20.08 17.50
N LYS A 32 -10.86 -19.29 17.13
CA LYS A 32 -12.26 -19.60 17.46
C LYS A 32 -12.74 -20.90 16.84
N GLN A 33 -12.37 -21.17 15.57
CA GLN A 33 -12.69 -22.43 14.90
C GLN A 33 -12.03 -23.61 15.63
N TRP A 34 -10.75 -23.53 15.95
CA TRP A 34 -10.06 -24.57 16.70
C TRP A 34 -10.61 -24.77 18.10
N SER A 35 -11.07 -23.69 18.77
CA SER A 35 -11.73 -23.78 20.07
C SER A 35 -13.08 -24.54 19.98
N ALA A 36 -13.80 -24.37 18.89
CA ALA A 36 -15.06 -25.11 18.64
C ALA A 36 -14.79 -26.58 18.25
N ASP A 37 -13.73 -26.83 17.45
CA ASP A 37 -13.35 -28.19 17.02
C ASP A 37 -12.76 -29.05 18.15
N CYS A 38 -12.14 -28.38 19.14
CA CYS A 38 -11.49 -29.05 20.29
C CYS A 38 -11.96 -28.42 21.61
N PRO A 39 -13.23 -28.66 22.03
CA PRO A 39 -13.80 -28.03 23.23
C PRO A 39 -13.10 -28.47 24.53
N ASP A 40 -12.48 -29.64 24.52
CA ASP A 40 -11.77 -30.20 25.68
C ASP A 40 -10.31 -29.72 25.76
N TYR A 41 -9.83 -28.86 24.83
CA TYR A 41 -8.49 -28.29 24.90
C TYR A 41 -8.49 -27.08 25.79
N GLU A 42 -7.47 -27.00 26.65
CA GLU A 42 -7.17 -25.80 27.42
C GLU A 42 -6.66 -24.68 26.51
N GLN A 43 -7.28 -23.49 26.59
CA GLN A 43 -6.96 -22.36 25.71
C GLN A 43 -6.00 -21.41 26.41
N GLU A 44 -4.90 -21.08 25.77
CA GLU A 44 -3.92 -20.15 26.29
C GLU A 44 -3.48 -19.17 25.20
N VAL A 45 -3.49 -17.87 25.54
CA VAL A 45 -3.05 -16.80 24.65
C VAL A 45 -1.82 -16.13 25.27
N VAL A 46 -0.70 -16.28 24.60
CA VAL A 46 0.58 -15.68 25.00
C VAL A 46 0.86 -14.47 24.14
N ASP A 47 1.08 -13.30 24.76
CA ASP A 47 1.45 -12.09 24.03
C ASP A 47 2.96 -12.04 23.81
N GLY A 48 3.37 -12.00 22.54
CA GLY A 48 4.76 -11.92 22.08
C GLY A 48 5.21 -10.50 21.75
N ALA A 49 4.38 -9.48 22.04
CA ALA A 49 4.80 -8.09 21.86
C ALA A 49 6.04 -7.80 22.73
N ALA A 50 7.11 -7.30 22.11
CA ALA A 50 8.38 -7.02 22.76
C ALA A 50 9.01 -5.76 22.17
N ALA A 51 9.47 -4.85 23.03
CA ALA A 51 10.20 -3.65 22.64
C ALA A 51 11.74 -3.87 22.63
N ASN A 52 12.21 -4.93 23.30
CA ASN A 52 13.64 -5.25 23.43
C ASN A 52 13.87 -6.77 23.55
N VAL A 53 15.14 -7.17 23.46
CA VAL A 53 15.57 -8.58 23.51
C VAL A 53 15.13 -9.28 24.81
N SER A 54 15.18 -8.59 25.95
CA SER A 54 14.81 -9.18 27.25
C SER A 54 13.31 -9.53 27.28
N GLU A 55 12.46 -8.65 26.76
CA GLU A 55 11.02 -8.88 26.66
C GLU A 55 10.71 -10.01 25.67
N ALA A 56 11.39 -10.05 24.51
CA ALA A 56 11.24 -11.13 23.53
C ALA A 56 11.62 -12.49 24.13
N ARG A 57 12.72 -12.55 24.89
CA ARG A 57 13.13 -13.75 25.61
C ARG A 57 12.08 -14.20 26.63
N GLN A 58 11.53 -13.27 27.40
CA GLN A 58 10.48 -13.59 28.38
C GLN A 58 9.20 -14.09 27.70
N ALA A 59 8.81 -13.48 26.57
CA ALA A 59 7.64 -13.93 25.81
C ALA A 59 7.85 -15.35 25.24
N LEU A 60 9.03 -15.63 24.69
CA LEU A 60 9.41 -16.98 24.23
C LEU A 60 9.41 -17.98 25.36
N ALA A 61 9.97 -17.64 26.53
CA ALA A 61 9.98 -18.51 27.70
C ALA A 61 8.54 -18.87 28.16
N ARG A 62 7.64 -17.88 28.25
CA ARG A 62 6.23 -18.12 28.57
C ARG A 62 5.53 -19.01 27.54
N CYS A 63 5.80 -18.80 26.25
CA CYS A 63 5.23 -19.65 25.21
C CYS A 63 5.75 -21.09 25.34
N LEU A 64 7.05 -21.29 25.54
CA LEU A 64 7.64 -22.62 25.78
C LEU A 64 7.07 -23.30 27.02
N GLU A 65 6.94 -22.59 28.13
CA GLU A 65 6.31 -23.09 29.35
C GLU A 65 4.87 -23.56 29.08
N SER A 66 4.10 -22.77 28.31
CA SER A 66 2.74 -23.11 27.90
C SER A 66 2.70 -24.40 27.06
N LEU A 67 3.67 -24.59 26.13
CA LEU A 67 3.75 -25.81 25.31
C LEU A 67 4.22 -27.04 26.09
N GLN A 68 5.07 -26.88 27.10
CA GLN A 68 5.67 -27.94 27.90
C GLN A 68 4.76 -28.42 29.02
N THR A 69 3.94 -27.54 29.57
CA THR A 69 2.99 -27.91 30.63
C THR A 69 1.83 -28.74 30.06
N LEU A 70 1.48 -29.80 30.75
CA LEU A 70 0.30 -30.60 30.43
C LEU A 70 -0.98 -29.86 30.81
N SER A 71 -2.03 -30.07 30.05
CA SER A 71 -3.36 -29.55 30.42
C SER A 71 -3.83 -30.20 31.73
N PHE A 72 -4.36 -29.38 32.63
CA PHE A 72 -4.80 -29.87 33.94
C PHE A 72 -6.16 -30.54 33.89
N PHE A 73 -7.06 -30.10 33.02
CA PHE A 73 -8.44 -30.59 32.90
C PHE A 73 -8.79 -31.07 31.48
N GLY A 74 -7.90 -30.87 30.49
CA GLY A 74 -8.19 -31.17 29.09
C GLY A 74 -7.33 -32.28 28.51
N THR A 75 -7.67 -32.72 27.32
CA THR A 75 -6.95 -33.73 26.55
C THR A 75 -5.77 -33.16 25.79
N GLY A 76 -5.65 -31.82 25.69
CA GLY A 76 -4.57 -31.09 25.00
C GLY A 76 -4.64 -29.59 25.23
N LYS A 77 -3.76 -28.86 24.59
CA LYS A 77 -3.71 -27.38 24.67
C LYS A 77 -3.87 -26.72 23.31
N LEU A 78 -4.52 -25.55 23.32
CA LEU A 78 -4.63 -24.66 22.19
C LEU A 78 -3.89 -23.36 22.55
N VAL A 79 -2.69 -23.19 22.00
CA VAL A 79 -1.81 -22.05 22.32
C VAL A 79 -1.80 -21.08 21.15
N TRP A 80 -2.14 -19.82 21.43
CA TRP A 80 -1.99 -18.74 20.47
C TRP A 80 -0.87 -17.79 20.92
N PHE A 81 0.27 -17.82 20.21
CA PHE A 81 1.37 -16.89 20.39
C PHE A 81 1.21 -15.72 19.42
N ARG A 82 0.71 -14.59 19.91
CA ARG A 82 0.33 -13.44 19.10
C ARG A 82 1.39 -12.32 19.15
N HIS A 83 1.37 -11.43 18.14
CA HIS A 83 2.22 -10.23 18.04
C HIS A 83 3.73 -10.51 18.04
N CYS A 84 4.18 -11.61 17.45
CA CYS A 84 5.60 -11.97 17.40
C CYS A 84 6.36 -11.10 16.38
N HIS A 85 6.71 -9.87 16.73
CA HIS A 85 7.39 -8.94 15.82
C HIS A 85 8.89 -9.23 15.66
N PHE A 86 9.49 -10.06 16.51
CA PHE A 86 10.91 -10.42 16.49
C PHE A 86 11.28 -11.59 15.55
N LEU A 87 10.42 -11.90 14.57
CA LEU A 87 10.72 -12.89 13.51
C LEU A 87 11.25 -12.25 12.22
N GLY A 88 11.38 -10.91 12.19
CA GLY A 88 11.80 -10.12 11.03
C GLY A 88 13.32 -10.03 10.82
N GLU A 89 13.74 -8.92 10.19
CA GLU A 89 15.15 -8.63 9.85
C GLU A 89 15.82 -7.66 10.86
N ASP A 90 15.17 -7.38 11.98
CA ASP A 90 15.68 -6.45 12.99
C ASP A 90 16.77 -7.07 13.89
N ARG A 91 17.46 -6.19 14.64
CA ARG A 91 18.54 -6.62 15.58
C ARG A 91 18.03 -7.54 16.68
N MET A 92 16.77 -7.42 17.09
CA MET A 92 16.17 -8.25 18.11
C MET A 92 16.03 -9.69 17.60
N ALA A 93 15.60 -9.86 16.36
CA ALA A 93 15.48 -11.16 15.70
C ALA A 93 16.84 -11.84 15.40
N GLU A 94 17.96 -11.11 15.52
CA GLU A 94 19.34 -11.63 15.37
C GLU A 94 20.01 -11.95 16.70
N SER A 95 19.37 -11.59 17.80
CA SER A 95 19.96 -11.84 19.13
C SER A 95 20.02 -13.34 19.42
N LYS A 96 21.10 -13.75 20.05
CA LYS A 96 21.35 -15.15 20.42
C LYS A 96 20.20 -15.74 21.24
N ASP A 97 19.72 -14.99 22.24
CA ASP A 97 18.64 -15.42 23.13
C ASP A 97 17.33 -15.70 22.36
N VAL A 98 16.99 -14.85 21.38
CA VAL A 98 15.79 -15.03 20.56
C VAL A 98 15.95 -16.24 19.62
N VAL A 99 17.12 -16.37 18.99
CA VAL A 99 17.42 -17.50 18.09
C VAL A 99 17.37 -18.83 18.85
N GLU A 100 17.95 -18.91 20.04
CA GLU A 100 17.93 -20.11 20.90
C GLU A 100 16.51 -20.43 21.38
N GLY A 101 15.73 -19.42 21.79
CA GLY A 101 14.33 -19.61 22.19
C GLY A 101 13.44 -20.11 21.05
N LEU A 102 13.63 -19.58 19.84
CA LEU A 102 12.93 -20.06 18.65
C LEU A 102 13.35 -21.48 18.24
N ALA A 103 14.61 -21.85 18.41
CA ALA A 103 15.09 -23.21 18.17
C ALA A 103 14.46 -24.18 19.17
N ALA A 104 14.42 -23.84 20.46
CA ALA A 104 13.76 -24.64 21.48
C ALA A 104 12.25 -24.86 21.19
N MET A 105 11.57 -23.84 20.64
CA MET A 105 10.17 -23.99 20.21
C MET A 105 10.03 -24.99 19.05
N ILE A 106 10.95 -24.99 18.08
CA ILE A 106 10.95 -25.99 16.99
C ILE A 106 11.19 -27.40 17.55
N ASP A 107 12.11 -27.53 18.50
CA ASP A 107 12.40 -28.81 19.13
C ASP A 107 11.19 -29.35 19.91
N GLU A 108 10.47 -28.48 20.63
CA GLU A 108 9.22 -28.84 21.32
C GLU A 108 8.13 -29.31 20.34
N ILE A 109 7.96 -28.61 19.21
CA ILE A 109 7.01 -29.01 18.16
C ILE A 109 7.38 -30.37 17.56
N ASN A 110 8.67 -30.66 17.35
CA ASN A 110 9.16 -31.93 16.82
C ASN A 110 8.96 -33.10 17.80
N GLN A 111 9.10 -32.83 19.08
CA GLN A 111 9.00 -33.85 20.15
C GLN A 111 7.55 -34.08 20.61
N ALA A 112 6.64 -33.16 20.29
CA ALA A 112 5.26 -33.26 20.70
C ALA A 112 4.59 -34.44 20.01
N GLY A 113 3.99 -35.34 20.80
CA GLY A 113 3.09 -36.39 20.31
C GLY A 113 1.82 -35.78 19.70
N GLU A 114 1.18 -36.53 18.79
CA GLU A 114 -0.10 -36.13 18.20
C GLU A 114 -1.14 -35.77 19.28
N GLY A 115 -1.80 -34.62 19.14
CA GLY A 115 -2.88 -34.19 20.04
C GLY A 115 -2.45 -33.49 21.32
N ARG A 116 -1.13 -33.39 21.64
CA ARG A 116 -0.66 -32.72 22.86
C ARG A 116 -0.98 -31.21 22.86
N PHE A 117 -0.73 -30.53 21.77
CA PHE A 117 -1.12 -29.13 21.60
C PHE A 117 -1.31 -28.75 20.13
N ARG A 118 -2.08 -27.68 19.91
CA ARG A 118 -2.12 -26.94 18.65
C ARG A 118 -1.51 -25.55 18.86
N LEU A 119 -0.62 -25.15 17.99
CA LEU A 119 0.06 -23.85 18.08
C LEU A 119 -0.30 -22.96 16.92
N LEU A 120 -0.89 -21.81 17.24
CA LEU A 120 -1.10 -20.71 16.32
C LEU A 120 -0.10 -19.60 16.63
N ILE A 121 0.74 -19.23 15.65
CA ILE A 121 1.64 -18.07 15.76
C ILE A 121 1.11 -16.99 14.83
N SER A 122 0.91 -15.78 15.35
CA SER A 122 0.65 -14.61 14.52
C SER A 122 1.78 -13.59 14.67
N ALA A 123 2.36 -13.20 13.52
CA ALA A 123 3.56 -12.40 13.43
C ALA A 123 3.46 -11.35 12.33
N GLY A 124 4.19 -10.25 12.48
CA GLY A 124 4.41 -9.29 11.41
C GLY A 124 5.28 -9.87 10.28
N LYS A 125 6.02 -9.02 9.58
CA LYS A 125 6.92 -9.46 8.52
C LYS A 125 7.98 -10.43 9.06
N VAL A 126 8.11 -11.59 8.43
CA VAL A 126 9.06 -12.64 8.81
C VAL A 126 10.18 -12.74 7.78
N ASP A 127 11.42 -12.92 8.23
CA ASP A 127 12.55 -13.23 7.34
C ASP A 127 12.54 -14.72 6.96
N LYS A 128 12.11 -14.99 5.72
CA LYS A 128 12.01 -16.34 5.15
C LYS A 128 13.36 -17.07 5.00
N ARG A 129 14.50 -16.36 5.16
CA ARG A 129 15.86 -16.92 5.07
C ARG A 129 16.30 -17.55 6.38
N LYS A 130 15.72 -17.13 7.51
CA LYS A 130 16.09 -17.58 8.86
C LYS A 130 15.74 -19.04 9.11
N SER A 131 16.51 -19.68 9.96
CA SER A 131 16.41 -21.10 10.33
C SER A 131 15.03 -21.45 10.87
N PHE A 132 14.47 -20.62 11.76
CA PHE A 132 13.14 -20.81 12.33
C PHE A 132 12.08 -20.96 11.24
N PHE A 133 11.99 -20.01 10.30
CA PHE A 133 10.98 -20.05 9.24
C PHE A 133 11.11 -21.32 8.38
N LYS A 134 12.34 -21.65 7.98
CA LYS A 134 12.60 -22.83 7.14
C LYS A 134 12.23 -24.14 7.84
N GLN A 135 12.48 -24.25 9.14
CA GLN A 135 12.16 -25.44 9.93
C GLN A 135 10.65 -25.49 10.20
N PHE A 136 10.05 -24.38 10.63
CA PHE A 136 8.62 -24.30 10.89
C PHE A 136 7.79 -24.66 9.65
N GLN A 137 8.18 -24.16 8.46
CA GLN A 137 7.50 -24.48 7.20
C GLN A 137 7.52 -25.98 6.83
N LYS A 138 8.52 -26.74 7.33
CA LYS A 138 8.56 -28.19 7.11
C LYS A 138 7.59 -28.94 8.01
N LEU A 139 7.37 -28.44 9.22
CA LEU A 139 6.58 -29.07 10.28
C LEU A 139 5.12 -28.64 10.28
N ALA A 140 4.84 -27.40 9.88
CA ALA A 140 3.59 -26.72 10.07
C ALA A 140 3.12 -25.99 8.81
N SER A 141 1.88 -25.54 8.84
CA SER A 141 1.34 -24.65 7.79
C SER A 141 1.82 -23.23 7.97
N VAL A 142 2.03 -22.52 6.85
CA VAL A 142 2.37 -21.10 6.86
C VAL A 142 1.42 -20.34 5.92
N GLU A 143 0.69 -19.38 6.47
CA GLU A 143 -0.10 -18.41 5.72
C GLU A 143 0.61 -17.08 5.72
N VAL A 144 0.85 -16.51 4.53
CA VAL A 144 1.48 -15.20 4.38
C VAL A 144 0.46 -14.21 3.88
N LEU A 145 0.13 -13.23 4.71
CA LEU A 145 -0.80 -12.15 4.42
C LEU A 145 -0.01 -10.87 4.22
N ASP A 146 0.65 -10.81 3.08
CA ASP A 146 1.34 -9.59 2.67
C ASP A 146 0.27 -8.60 2.18
N GLY A 147 0.39 -7.36 2.63
CA GLY A 147 -0.38 -6.26 2.08
C GLY A 147 -0.12 -6.12 0.57
N TRP A 148 -0.90 -5.30 -0.08
CA TRP A 148 -0.69 -5.04 -1.50
C TRP A 148 0.69 -4.41 -1.76
N ASP A 149 1.41 -4.97 -2.72
CA ASP A 149 2.70 -4.45 -3.15
C ASP A 149 2.49 -3.24 -4.08
N ALA A 150 2.88 -2.06 -3.60
CA ALA A 150 2.77 -0.80 -4.35
C ALA A 150 3.52 -0.81 -5.70
N SER A 151 4.54 -1.67 -5.84
CA SER A 151 5.33 -1.78 -7.08
C SER A 151 4.63 -2.59 -8.18
N LYS A 152 3.60 -3.36 -7.83
CA LYS A 152 2.82 -4.18 -8.76
C LYS A 152 1.50 -3.49 -9.10
N SER A 153 0.99 -3.70 -10.30
CA SER A 153 -0.30 -3.13 -10.71
C SER A 153 -1.52 -3.97 -10.29
N ASP A 154 -1.30 -5.23 -9.91
CA ASP A 154 -2.36 -6.21 -9.70
C ASP A 154 -3.28 -5.87 -8.52
N TRP A 155 -2.74 -5.20 -7.48
CA TRP A 155 -3.49 -4.80 -6.30
C TRP A 155 -4.62 -3.81 -6.60
N VAL A 156 -4.46 -2.98 -7.65
CA VAL A 156 -5.48 -1.97 -8.00
C VAL A 156 -6.79 -2.64 -8.38
N SER A 157 -6.72 -3.65 -9.24
CA SER A 157 -7.91 -4.39 -9.67
C SER A 157 -8.59 -5.13 -8.50
N GLU A 158 -7.79 -5.70 -7.60
CA GLU A 158 -8.32 -6.35 -6.39
C GLU A 158 -8.96 -5.33 -5.44
N ALA A 159 -8.32 -4.19 -5.21
CA ALA A 159 -8.86 -3.11 -4.39
C ALA A 159 -10.18 -2.57 -4.96
N GLU A 160 -10.24 -2.29 -6.27
CA GLU A 160 -11.45 -1.85 -6.94
C GLU A 160 -12.59 -2.88 -6.83
N GLN A 161 -12.26 -4.16 -6.93
CA GLN A 161 -13.25 -5.23 -6.77
C GLN A 161 -13.78 -5.29 -5.33
N ARG A 162 -12.92 -5.15 -4.32
CA ARG A 162 -13.34 -5.12 -2.91
C ARG A 162 -14.25 -3.94 -2.62
N VAL A 163 -13.90 -2.74 -3.11
CA VAL A 163 -14.74 -1.54 -2.95
C VAL A 163 -16.13 -1.76 -3.53
N ARG A 164 -16.22 -2.27 -4.77
CA ARG A 164 -17.50 -2.56 -5.40
C ARG A 164 -18.33 -3.59 -4.65
N ALA A 165 -17.68 -4.67 -4.20
CA ALA A 165 -18.37 -5.72 -3.45
C ALA A 165 -19.02 -5.21 -2.17
N VAL A 166 -18.37 -4.29 -1.44
CA VAL A 166 -18.93 -3.66 -0.22
C VAL A 166 -20.20 -2.86 -0.57
N PHE A 167 -20.17 -2.06 -1.64
CA PHE A 167 -21.34 -1.29 -2.07
C PHE A 167 -22.50 -2.19 -2.54
N GLU A 168 -22.19 -3.25 -3.29
CA GLU A 168 -23.18 -4.23 -3.76
C GLU A 168 -23.86 -4.99 -2.61
N MET A 169 -23.12 -5.33 -1.55
CA MET A 169 -23.68 -5.99 -0.35
C MET A 169 -24.74 -5.15 0.36
N GLU A 170 -24.61 -3.82 0.30
CA GLU A 170 -25.55 -2.87 0.92
C GLU A 170 -26.60 -2.33 -0.08
N GLY A 171 -26.66 -2.93 -1.29
CA GLY A 171 -27.63 -2.55 -2.32
C GLY A 171 -27.39 -1.20 -2.97
N LEU A 172 -26.19 -0.63 -2.81
CA LEU A 172 -25.79 0.64 -3.40
C LEU A 172 -24.80 0.41 -4.56
N HIS A 173 -24.66 1.43 -5.42
CA HIS A 173 -23.68 1.40 -6.49
C HIS A 173 -22.59 2.43 -6.28
N ILE A 174 -21.43 2.19 -6.89
CA ILE A 174 -20.34 3.15 -6.97
C ILE A 174 -19.86 3.25 -8.42
N GLU A 175 -19.69 4.48 -8.90
CA GLU A 175 -19.18 4.70 -10.27
C GLU A 175 -17.76 4.13 -10.43
N PRO A 176 -17.43 3.59 -11.64
CA PRO A 176 -16.07 3.11 -11.91
C PRO A 176 -15.00 4.19 -11.69
N GLU A 177 -15.30 5.45 -12.02
CA GLU A 177 -14.39 6.58 -11.79
C GLU A 177 -14.21 6.87 -10.28
N ALA A 178 -15.30 6.82 -9.52
CA ALA A 178 -15.28 6.99 -8.06
C ALA A 178 -14.45 5.88 -7.38
N THR A 179 -14.66 4.64 -7.81
CA THR A 179 -13.90 3.48 -7.32
C THR A 179 -12.40 3.64 -7.56
N SER A 180 -12.03 3.98 -8.80
CA SER A 180 -10.62 4.17 -9.16
C SER A 180 -9.99 5.36 -8.44
N LEU A 181 -10.76 6.43 -8.24
CA LEU A 181 -10.33 7.60 -7.48
C LEU A 181 -10.11 7.26 -6.00
N LEU A 182 -11.03 6.53 -5.35
CA LEU A 182 -10.88 6.08 -3.96
C LEU A 182 -9.61 5.25 -3.79
N VAL A 183 -9.42 4.24 -4.63
CA VAL A 183 -8.24 3.35 -4.59
C VAL A 183 -6.95 4.15 -4.78
N GLN A 184 -6.94 5.13 -5.67
CA GLN A 184 -5.79 6.01 -5.87
C GLN A 184 -5.51 6.91 -4.66
N LEU A 185 -6.55 7.50 -4.07
CA LEU A 185 -6.41 8.41 -2.92
C LEU A 185 -5.90 7.69 -1.67
N VAL A 186 -6.30 6.44 -1.50
CA VAL A 186 -5.92 5.63 -0.33
C VAL A 186 -4.61 4.87 -0.55
N GLY A 187 -4.35 4.39 -1.77
CA GLY A 187 -3.16 3.60 -2.12
C GLY A 187 -3.24 2.15 -1.64
N PRO A 188 -2.10 1.40 -1.67
CA PRO A 188 -2.06 -0.04 -1.44
C PRO A 188 -2.13 -0.40 0.06
N LYS A 189 -3.18 0.04 0.72
CA LYS A 189 -3.43 -0.19 2.14
C LYS A 189 -4.82 -0.78 2.35
N PRO A 190 -4.96 -2.12 2.42
CA PRO A 190 -6.25 -2.79 2.49
C PRO A 190 -7.18 -2.24 3.56
N ARG A 191 -6.68 -2.11 4.80
CA ARG A 191 -7.46 -1.57 5.92
C ARG A 191 -7.97 -0.14 5.68
N GLN A 192 -7.14 0.73 5.10
CA GLN A 192 -7.57 2.09 4.79
C GLN A 192 -8.60 2.11 3.66
N ILE A 193 -8.45 1.24 2.65
CA ILE A 193 -9.48 1.07 1.60
C ILE A 193 -10.81 0.68 2.23
N GLU A 194 -10.83 -0.31 3.13
CA GLU A 194 -12.06 -0.73 3.82
C GLU A 194 -12.68 0.41 4.61
N GLN A 195 -11.91 1.10 5.46
CA GLN A 195 -12.39 2.22 6.27
C GLN A 195 -12.93 3.39 5.44
N GLU A 196 -12.24 3.76 4.37
CA GLU A 196 -12.68 4.85 3.50
C GLU A 196 -13.89 4.44 2.64
N THR A 197 -13.99 3.15 2.29
CA THR A 197 -15.15 2.59 1.59
C THR A 197 -16.38 2.61 2.49
N GLU A 198 -16.28 2.14 3.73
CA GLU A 198 -17.36 2.18 4.72
C GLU A 198 -17.83 3.62 4.98
N LYS A 199 -16.90 4.54 5.15
CA LYS A 199 -17.21 5.96 5.36
C LYS A 199 -17.95 6.57 4.17
N LEU A 200 -17.52 6.27 2.94
CA LEU A 200 -18.18 6.72 1.72
C LEU A 200 -19.58 6.09 1.56
N LEU A 201 -19.72 4.82 1.91
CA LEU A 201 -20.98 4.11 1.92
C LEU A 201 -21.98 4.76 2.89
N LEU A 202 -21.56 5.02 4.15
CA LEU A 202 -22.39 5.70 5.14
C LEU A 202 -22.81 7.10 4.67
N TYR A 203 -21.91 7.84 4.04
CA TYR A 203 -22.22 9.15 3.46
C TYR A 203 -23.26 9.04 2.34
N ALA A 204 -23.08 8.10 1.42
CA ALA A 204 -24.04 7.90 0.31
C ALA A 204 -25.42 7.49 0.83
N SER A 205 -25.48 6.58 1.81
CA SER A 205 -26.70 6.15 2.48
C SER A 205 -27.39 7.30 3.20
N TYR A 206 -26.64 8.12 3.95
CA TYR A 206 -27.19 9.28 4.65
C TYR A 206 -27.77 10.34 3.69
N GLN A 207 -27.16 10.49 2.52
CA GLN A 207 -27.62 11.39 1.47
C GLN A 207 -28.73 10.79 0.58
N GLU A 208 -29.23 9.60 0.92
CA GLU A 208 -30.25 8.86 0.16
C GLU A 208 -29.88 8.68 -1.33
N LYS A 209 -28.58 8.56 -1.64
CA LYS A 209 -28.07 8.38 -2.98
C LYS A 209 -28.15 6.91 -3.39
N SER A 210 -28.59 6.65 -4.62
CA SER A 210 -28.50 5.30 -5.21
C SER A 210 -27.09 4.94 -5.70
N GLN A 211 -26.24 5.95 -5.88
CA GLN A 211 -24.91 5.78 -6.45
C GLN A 211 -23.92 6.80 -5.88
N ALA A 212 -22.71 6.34 -5.50
CA ALA A 212 -21.61 7.20 -5.10
C ALA A 212 -20.80 7.67 -6.33
N THR A 213 -20.48 8.95 -6.37
CA THR A 213 -19.80 9.62 -7.50
C THR A 213 -18.34 9.97 -7.14
N ALA A 214 -17.56 10.35 -8.17
CA ALA A 214 -16.20 10.84 -7.95
C ALA A 214 -16.16 12.13 -7.09
N ASP A 215 -17.19 12.96 -7.11
CA ASP A 215 -17.28 14.16 -6.27
C ASP A 215 -17.52 13.80 -4.81
N ASP A 216 -18.31 12.78 -4.53
CA ASP A 216 -18.49 12.25 -3.18
C ASP A 216 -17.17 11.74 -2.60
N VAL A 217 -16.39 11.02 -3.40
CA VAL A 217 -15.04 10.58 -3.01
C VAL A 217 -14.14 11.77 -2.66
N ARG A 218 -14.17 12.85 -3.46
CA ARG A 218 -13.37 14.05 -3.17
C ARG A 218 -13.75 14.75 -1.87
N GLN A 219 -15.03 14.67 -1.48
CA GLN A 219 -15.56 15.30 -0.27
C GLN A 219 -15.28 14.45 0.98
N VAL A 220 -15.44 13.12 0.88
CA VAL A 220 -15.49 12.21 2.02
C VAL A 220 -14.17 11.52 2.30
N VAL A 221 -13.48 11.07 1.25
CA VAL A 221 -12.29 10.24 1.40
C VAL A 221 -11.10 11.07 1.88
N SER A 222 -10.51 10.65 2.98
CA SER A 222 -9.34 11.29 3.55
C SER A 222 -8.15 11.13 2.62
N ARG A 223 -7.54 12.24 2.22
CA ARG A 223 -6.32 12.21 1.42
C ARG A 223 -5.19 11.69 2.29
N ASN A 224 -4.67 10.51 1.97
CA ASN A 224 -3.46 10.03 2.62
C ASN A 224 -2.24 10.84 2.16
N LYS A 225 -1.08 10.58 2.78
CA LYS A 225 0.19 11.24 2.44
C LYS A 225 0.51 11.19 0.93
N GLN A 226 0.17 10.10 0.27
CA GLN A 226 0.42 9.87 -1.15
C GLN A 226 -0.57 10.65 -2.05
N ALA A 227 -1.82 10.77 -1.61
CA ALA A 227 -2.84 11.51 -2.34
C ALA A 227 -2.60 13.03 -2.35
N ARG A 228 -2.00 13.57 -1.29
CA ARG A 228 -1.58 14.99 -1.25
C ARG A 228 -0.48 15.26 -2.25
N ALA A 229 0.54 14.40 -2.33
CA ALA A 229 1.58 14.49 -3.35
C ALA A 229 1.03 14.38 -4.78
N PHE A 230 -0.02 13.55 -5.00
CA PHE A 230 -0.74 13.51 -6.26
C PHE A 230 -1.52 14.82 -6.54
N ALA A 231 -2.12 15.44 -5.51
CA ALA A 231 -2.85 16.69 -5.67
C ALA A 231 -1.97 17.82 -6.19
N LEU A 232 -0.73 17.93 -5.71
CA LEU A 232 0.26 18.89 -6.23
C LEU A 232 0.57 18.61 -7.70
N GLY A 233 0.82 17.36 -8.07
CA GLY A 233 1.05 16.94 -9.45
C GLY A 233 -0.15 17.16 -10.37
N ASP A 234 -1.36 17.00 -9.84
CA ASP A 234 -2.60 17.22 -10.60
C ASP A 234 -2.88 18.71 -10.82
N ALA A 235 -2.64 19.55 -9.82
CA ALA A 235 -2.72 21.00 -9.95
C ALA A 235 -1.71 21.52 -10.99
N LEU A 236 -0.46 21.00 -10.98
CA LEU A 236 0.50 21.25 -12.05
C LEU A 236 -0.06 20.81 -13.41
N GLY A 237 -0.58 19.58 -13.51
CA GLY A 237 -1.12 19.03 -14.75
C GLY A 237 -2.29 19.81 -15.32
N SER A 238 -3.15 20.35 -14.47
CA SER A 238 -4.31 21.19 -14.83
C SER A 238 -3.99 22.65 -15.07
N ARG A 239 -2.73 23.07 -14.94
CA ARG A 239 -2.28 24.49 -14.95
C ARG A 239 -2.98 25.34 -13.87
N ASP A 240 -3.37 24.74 -12.75
CA ASP A 240 -3.94 25.45 -11.60
C ASP A 240 -2.80 25.92 -10.67
N LEU A 241 -2.30 27.15 -10.92
CA LEU A 241 -1.23 27.73 -10.13
C LEU A 241 -1.64 27.96 -8.67
N GLN A 242 -2.88 28.42 -8.44
CA GLN A 242 -3.37 28.70 -7.09
C GLN A 242 -3.51 27.39 -6.28
N GLY A 243 -4.06 26.35 -6.89
CA GLY A 243 -4.15 25.01 -6.29
C GLY A 243 -2.78 24.40 -6.05
N ALA A 244 -1.83 24.56 -7.00
CA ALA A 244 -0.47 24.07 -6.85
C ALA A 244 0.27 24.75 -5.67
N MET A 245 0.12 26.07 -5.48
CA MET A 245 0.71 26.80 -4.35
C MET A 245 0.13 26.33 -3.02
N ARG A 246 -1.19 26.18 -2.91
CA ARG A 246 -1.82 25.67 -1.68
C ARG A 246 -1.33 24.26 -1.35
N CYS A 247 -1.34 23.35 -2.33
CA CYS A 247 -0.85 21.98 -2.13
C CYS A 247 0.62 21.95 -1.73
N LEU A 248 1.45 22.83 -2.32
CA LEU A 248 2.87 22.93 -1.97
C LEU A 248 3.07 23.40 -0.53
N ASP A 249 2.33 24.42 -0.08
CA ASP A 249 2.43 24.92 1.29
C ASP A 249 2.00 23.86 2.32
N GLU A 250 0.93 23.11 2.04
CA GLU A 250 0.48 21.97 2.86
C GLU A 250 1.55 20.88 2.93
N GLU A 251 2.18 20.52 1.80
CA GLU A 251 3.22 19.50 1.75
C GLU A 251 4.51 19.94 2.46
N LEU A 252 4.91 21.20 2.32
CA LEU A 252 6.08 21.75 3.00
C LEU A 252 5.87 21.86 4.51
N TRP A 253 4.63 22.11 4.96
CA TRP A 253 4.30 22.04 6.38
C TRP A 253 4.49 20.62 6.93
N GLU A 254 4.03 19.60 6.22
CA GLU A 254 4.23 18.20 6.57
C GLU A 254 5.71 17.79 6.57
N VAL A 255 6.52 18.29 5.61
CA VAL A 255 7.97 18.06 5.57
C VAL A 255 8.66 18.54 6.86
N ARG A 256 8.17 19.63 7.46
CA ARG A 256 8.70 20.14 8.74
C ARG A 256 8.35 19.26 9.93
N GLN A 257 7.24 18.53 9.86
CA GLN A 257 6.74 17.67 10.95
C GLN A 257 7.27 16.22 10.85
N ASP A 258 7.60 15.75 9.68
CA ASP A 258 7.95 14.35 9.42
C ASP A 258 9.38 14.25 8.83
N ARG A 259 10.33 13.78 9.63
CA ARG A 259 11.76 13.62 9.23
C ARG A 259 11.97 12.65 8.05
N GLN A 260 10.99 11.82 7.71
CA GLN A 260 11.08 10.93 6.55
C GLN A 260 10.69 11.61 5.24
N ARG A 261 10.20 12.87 5.28
CA ARG A 261 9.84 13.67 4.13
C ARG A 261 10.91 14.70 3.83
N SER A 262 11.00 15.08 2.56
CA SER A 262 11.93 16.11 2.12
C SER A 262 11.37 16.86 0.92
N ALA A 263 11.81 18.11 0.75
CA ALA A 263 11.50 18.92 -0.43
C ALA A 263 12.00 18.25 -1.73
N ILE A 264 13.13 17.53 -1.65
CA ILE A 264 13.66 16.72 -2.75
C ILE A 264 12.67 15.60 -3.12
N GLY A 265 12.03 14.96 -2.15
CA GLY A 265 11.00 13.95 -2.40
C GLY A 265 9.78 14.51 -3.14
N LEU A 266 9.33 15.72 -2.78
CA LEU A 266 8.26 16.44 -3.50
C LEU A 266 8.67 16.74 -4.94
N LEU A 267 9.89 17.20 -5.14
CA LEU A 267 10.44 17.48 -6.47
C LEU A 267 10.46 16.22 -7.34
N TYR A 268 10.90 15.07 -6.80
CA TYR A 268 10.87 13.80 -7.54
C TYR A 268 9.44 13.36 -7.90
N GLY A 269 8.46 13.66 -7.07
CA GLY A 269 7.04 13.46 -7.39
C GLY A 269 6.59 14.29 -8.61
N LEU A 270 6.98 15.56 -8.68
CA LEU A 270 6.72 16.44 -9.81
C LEU A 270 7.45 15.97 -11.09
N ILE A 271 8.72 15.55 -10.96
CA ILE A 271 9.49 14.96 -12.08
C ILE A 271 8.79 13.72 -12.63
N ALA A 272 8.33 12.81 -11.76
CA ALA A 272 7.61 11.62 -12.16
C ALA A 272 6.30 11.97 -12.90
N LYS A 273 5.55 12.97 -12.42
CA LYS A 273 4.33 13.46 -13.06
C LYS A 273 4.60 14.01 -14.46
N VAL A 274 5.55 14.94 -14.61
CA VAL A 274 5.87 15.53 -15.91
C VAL A 274 6.40 14.48 -16.89
N ARG A 275 7.25 13.55 -16.44
CA ARG A 275 7.72 12.41 -17.24
C ARG A 275 6.57 11.56 -17.74
N THR A 276 5.61 11.23 -16.88
CA THR A 276 4.43 10.44 -17.28
C THR A 276 3.57 11.20 -18.28
N MET A 277 3.44 12.52 -18.14
CA MET A 277 2.73 13.37 -19.11
C MET A 277 3.44 13.39 -20.47
N ILE A 278 4.77 13.45 -20.52
CA ILE A 278 5.57 13.38 -21.76
C ILE A 278 5.32 12.04 -22.46
N LEU A 279 5.45 10.92 -21.71
CA LEU A 279 5.24 9.58 -22.27
C LEU A 279 3.80 9.39 -22.79
N ALA A 280 2.81 9.83 -22.02
CA ALA A 280 1.41 9.76 -22.42
C ALA A 280 1.12 10.60 -23.67
N LYS A 281 1.70 11.79 -23.76
CA LYS A 281 1.57 12.67 -24.93
C LYS A 281 2.24 12.08 -26.17
N GLU A 282 3.41 11.45 -26.01
CA GLU A 282 4.08 10.72 -27.11
C GLU A 282 3.22 9.56 -27.62
N MET A 283 2.62 8.78 -26.73
CA MET A 283 1.69 7.71 -27.10
C MET A 283 0.48 8.26 -27.86
N HIS A 284 -0.02 9.43 -27.45
CA HIS A 284 -1.09 10.12 -28.17
C HIS A 284 -0.65 10.57 -29.59
N GLN A 285 0.52 11.18 -29.70
CA GLN A 285 1.06 11.64 -30.99
C GLN A 285 1.30 10.47 -31.97
N ARG A 286 1.64 9.31 -31.46
CA ARG A 286 1.77 8.06 -32.24
C ARG A 286 0.43 7.41 -32.58
N GLY A 287 -0.69 7.99 -32.10
CA GLY A 287 -2.03 7.45 -32.34
C GLY A 287 -2.40 6.22 -31.50
N TRP A 288 -1.57 5.83 -30.53
CA TRP A 288 -1.82 4.66 -29.69
C TRP A 288 -2.85 4.90 -28.60
N LEU A 289 -2.94 6.14 -28.09
CA LEU A 289 -3.90 6.55 -27.08
C LEU A 289 -4.61 7.83 -27.51
N ARG A 290 -5.88 7.94 -27.13
CA ARG A 290 -6.67 9.16 -27.28
C ARG A 290 -7.20 9.62 -25.93
N PRO A 291 -7.28 10.94 -25.67
CA PRO A 291 -7.91 11.47 -24.48
C PRO A 291 -9.35 10.97 -24.36
N GLU A 292 -9.70 10.49 -23.20
CA GLU A 292 -11.03 9.97 -22.89
C GLU A 292 -11.58 10.60 -21.62
N LYS A 293 -12.91 10.74 -21.54
CA LYS A 293 -13.57 11.14 -20.30
C LYS A 293 -13.78 9.97 -19.34
N GLN A 294 -13.98 8.76 -19.89
CA GLN A 294 -14.26 7.56 -19.13
C GLN A 294 -13.04 6.67 -19.04
N PHE A 295 -12.64 6.36 -17.82
CA PHE A 295 -11.48 5.51 -17.54
C PHE A 295 -11.59 4.11 -18.18
N PHE A 296 -12.81 3.54 -18.21
CA PHE A 296 -13.03 2.22 -18.81
C PHE A 296 -12.65 2.20 -20.30
N ARG A 297 -13.03 3.21 -21.08
CA ARG A 297 -12.68 3.31 -22.51
C ARG A 297 -11.17 3.47 -22.71
N PHE A 298 -10.53 4.26 -21.86
CA PHE A 298 -9.08 4.40 -21.86
C PHE A 298 -8.38 3.07 -21.59
N LYS A 299 -8.89 2.26 -20.64
CA LYS A 299 -8.33 0.95 -20.32
C LYS A 299 -8.39 0.00 -21.52
N GLN A 300 -9.48 0.01 -22.30
CA GLN A 300 -9.60 -0.77 -23.54
C GLN A 300 -8.57 -0.33 -24.59
N GLN A 301 -8.32 0.98 -24.75
CA GLN A 301 -7.27 1.46 -25.66
C GLN A 301 -5.88 0.99 -25.20
N LEU A 302 -5.64 1.01 -23.89
CA LEU A 302 -4.34 0.62 -23.31
C LEU A 302 -3.98 -0.85 -23.59
N GLU A 303 -4.98 -1.72 -23.67
CA GLU A 303 -4.79 -3.14 -24.01
C GLU A 303 -4.33 -3.35 -25.49
N GLN A 304 -4.64 -2.39 -26.37
CA GLN A 304 -4.31 -2.43 -27.80
C GLN A 304 -2.92 -1.83 -28.11
N VAL A 305 -2.26 -1.22 -27.13
CA VAL A 305 -0.94 -0.59 -27.34
C VAL A 305 0.12 -1.65 -27.60
N PRO A 306 0.96 -1.49 -28.67
CA PRO A 306 2.00 -2.44 -29.01
C PRO A 306 3.07 -2.49 -27.92
N ARG A 307 3.17 -3.65 -27.28
CA ARG A 307 4.10 -3.87 -26.15
C ARG A 307 5.56 -3.87 -26.59
N ASP A 308 5.82 -4.32 -27.79
CA ASP A 308 7.18 -4.43 -28.35
C ASP A 308 7.81 -3.07 -28.67
N ALA A 309 6.97 -2.03 -28.85
CA ALA A 309 7.43 -0.65 -29.08
C ALA A 309 7.80 0.07 -27.78
N MET A 310 7.62 -0.57 -26.61
CA MET A 310 7.85 0.05 -25.30
C MET A 310 9.30 -0.17 -24.84
N PRO A 311 9.87 0.83 -24.11
CA PRO A 311 11.16 0.67 -23.47
C PRO A 311 11.17 -0.52 -22.49
N GLN A 312 12.27 -1.27 -22.45
CA GLN A 312 12.42 -2.39 -21.51
C GLN A 312 12.57 -1.90 -20.06
N ASP A 313 13.21 -0.73 -19.84
CA ASP A 313 13.35 -0.13 -18.52
C ASP A 313 11.97 0.28 -17.98
N ALA A 314 11.58 -0.33 -16.88
CA ALA A 314 10.27 -0.08 -16.23
C ALA A 314 10.03 1.41 -15.89
N ARG A 315 11.09 2.18 -15.65
CA ARG A 315 10.99 3.63 -15.35
C ARG A 315 10.50 4.47 -16.52
N PHE A 316 10.73 4.00 -17.74
CA PHE A 316 10.38 4.67 -18.99
C PHE A 316 9.28 3.94 -19.76
N ASN A 317 8.80 2.81 -19.24
CA ASN A 317 7.71 2.06 -19.85
C ASN A 317 6.36 2.51 -19.29
N PRO A 318 5.55 3.27 -20.05
CA PRO A 318 4.27 3.78 -19.57
C PRO A 318 3.27 2.67 -19.24
N LEU A 319 3.38 1.47 -19.84
CA LEU A 319 2.52 0.33 -19.55
C LEU A 319 2.80 -0.32 -18.19
N LYS A 320 3.92 0.02 -17.54
CA LYS A 320 4.24 -0.37 -16.15
C LYS A 320 3.70 0.63 -15.11
N THR A 321 3.23 1.78 -15.57
CA THR A 321 2.57 2.77 -14.71
C THR A 321 1.14 2.32 -14.43
N ASN A 322 0.62 2.67 -13.24
CA ASN A 322 -0.80 2.44 -12.93
C ASN A 322 -1.68 3.06 -14.03
N PRO A 323 -2.61 2.29 -14.62
CA PRO A 323 -3.46 2.76 -15.73
C PRO A 323 -4.22 4.06 -15.44
N PHE A 324 -4.68 4.27 -14.20
CA PHE A 324 -5.39 5.50 -13.84
C PHE A 324 -4.45 6.71 -13.75
N VAL A 325 -3.22 6.52 -13.29
CA VAL A 325 -2.19 7.58 -13.30
C VAL A 325 -1.85 7.99 -14.74
N LEU A 326 -1.73 7.01 -15.64
CA LEU A 326 -1.49 7.25 -17.06
C LEU A 326 -2.69 7.96 -17.74
N PHE A 327 -3.91 7.53 -17.42
CA PHE A 327 -5.16 8.17 -17.86
C PHE A 327 -5.20 9.66 -17.50
N ARG A 328 -4.95 9.99 -16.24
CA ARG A 328 -4.89 11.38 -15.79
C ARG A 328 -3.73 12.14 -16.40
N ALA A 329 -2.56 11.52 -16.55
CA ALA A 329 -1.41 12.14 -17.18
C ALA A 329 -1.67 12.47 -18.65
N LEU A 330 -2.36 11.59 -19.38
CA LEU A 330 -2.75 11.85 -20.76
C LEU A 330 -3.67 13.07 -20.85
N ASN A 331 -4.76 13.11 -20.06
CA ASN A 331 -5.70 14.21 -20.06
C ASN A 331 -5.03 15.55 -19.67
N HIS A 332 -4.17 15.54 -18.64
CA HIS A 332 -3.39 16.73 -18.26
C HIS A 332 -2.39 17.15 -19.34
N SER A 333 -1.78 16.21 -20.05
CA SER A 333 -0.80 16.50 -21.10
C SER A 333 -1.41 17.28 -22.27
N MET A 334 -2.74 17.22 -22.44
CA MET A 334 -3.44 17.99 -23.48
C MET A 334 -3.41 19.48 -23.23
N ALA A 335 -3.25 19.91 -21.98
CA ALA A 335 -3.10 21.33 -21.64
C ALA A 335 -1.70 21.91 -21.95
N TYR A 336 -0.75 21.08 -22.42
CA TYR A 336 0.64 21.46 -22.67
C TYR A 336 1.06 21.10 -24.09
N GLN A 337 1.93 21.90 -24.70
CA GLN A 337 2.70 21.48 -25.88
C GLN A 337 3.84 20.54 -25.44
N MET A 338 4.34 19.68 -26.36
CA MET A 338 5.49 18.82 -26.03
C MET A 338 6.73 19.64 -25.61
N SER A 339 7.00 20.75 -26.30
CA SER A 339 8.08 21.66 -25.96
C SER A 339 7.96 22.25 -24.55
N GLU A 340 6.74 22.55 -24.08
CA GLU A 340 6.49 23.04 -22.72
C GLU A 340 6.76 21.95 -21.67
N LEU A 341 6.39 20.72 -21.94
CA LEU A 341 6.69 19.59 -21.05
C LEU A 341 8.18 19.30 -20.95
N ILE A 342 8.92 19.44 -22.05
CA ILE A 342 10.38 19.33 -22.08
C ILE A 342 11.00 20.49 -21.26
N ALA A 343 10.52 21.73 -21.46
CA ALA A 343 10.96 22.88 -20.68
C ALA A 343 10.63 22.72 -19.18
N ALA A 344 9.46 22.16 -18.85
CA ALA A 344 9.08 21.84 -17.48
C ALA A 344 10.09 20.87 -16.84
N MET A 345 10.56 19.86 -17.57
CA MET A 345 11.60 18.95 -17.09
C MET A 345 12.92 19.65 -16.83
N GLN A 346 13.29 20.63 -17.68
CA GLN A 346 14.48 21.45 -17.48
C GLN A 346 14.36 22.37 -16.24
N HIS A 347 13.17 22.95 -15.99
CA HIS A 347 12.90 23.74 -14.78
C HIS A 347 13.02 22.86 -13.52
N LEU A 348 12.48 21.65 -13.53
CA LEU A 348 12.62 20.72 -12.42
C LEU A 348 14.05 20.25 -12.20
N TYR A 349 14.83 20.04 -13.28
CA TYR A 349 16.25 19.75 -13.17
C TYR A 349 17.04 20.89 -12.51
N ARG A 350 16.76 22.14 -12.90
CA ARG A 350 17.38 23.34 -12.26
C ARG A 350 16.98 23.43 -10.78
N ALA A 351 15.71 23.18 -10.45
CA ALA A 351 15.24 23.17 -9.08
C ALA A 351 15.95 22.08 -8.25
N ASN A 352 16.18 20.88 -8.82
CA ASN A 352 16.96 19.83 -8.16
C ASN A 352 18.39 20.29 -7.84
N TYR A 353 19.05 20.93 -8.80
CA TYR A 353 20.39 21.48 -8.58
C TYR A 353 20.38 22.56 -7.49
N GLN A 354 19.38 23.47 -7.50
CA GLN A 354 19.27 24.54 -6.51
C GLN A 354 19.02 24.01 -5.10
N LEU A 355 18.14 23.01 -4.91
CA LEU A 355 17.88 22.38 -3.60
C LEU A 355 19.14 21.75 -2.98
N ILE A 356 20.06 21.25 -3.81
CA ILE A 356 21.28 20.58 -3.34
C ILE A 356 22.45 21.55 -3.17
N SER A 357 22.57 22.54 -4.06
CA SER A 357 23.80 23.34 -4.21
C SER A 357 23.70 24.78 -3.74
N THR A 358 22.51 25.26 -3.37
CA THR A 358 22.32 26.65 -2.94
C THR A 358 21.75 26.78 -1.54
N LYS A 359 21.89 27.96 -0.94
CA LYS A 359 21.27 28.31 0.35
C LYS A 359 19.84 28.86 0.21
N MET A 360 19.23 28.76 -0.97
CA MET A 360 17.84 29.18 -1.17
C MET A 360 16.93 28.29 -0.35
N GLY A 361 15.86 28.87 0.19
CA GLY A 361 14.86 28.09 0.91
C GLY A 361 14.12 27.13 -0.01
N ASP A 362 13.89 25.90 0.44
CA ASP A 362 13.23 24.83 -0.31
C ASP A 362 11.88 25.28 -0.91
N ALA A 363 11.09 26.03 -0.12
CA ALA A 363 9.81 26.58 -0.55
C ALA A 363 9.98 27.49 -1.76
N GLN A 364 10.94 28.39 -1.71
CA GLN A 364 11.19 29.35 -2.79
C GLN A 364 11.60 28.67 -4.09
N VAL A 365 12.47 27.66 -4.01
CA VAL A 365 12.92 26.88 -5.18
C VAL A 365 11.74 26.15 -5.84
N LEU A 366 10.91 25.47 -5.05
CA LEU A 366 9.77 24.72 -5.57
C LEU A 366 8.67 25.65 -6.12
N GLN A 367 8.40 26.78 -5.45
CA GLN A 367 7.45 27.79 -5.92
C GLN A 367 7.90 28.38 -7.28
N GLN A 368 9.17 28.74 -7.41
CA GLN A 368 9.71 29.25 -8.68
C GLN A 368 9.60 28.24 -9.81
N ALA A 369 9.88 26.96 -9.54
CA ALA A 369 9.73 25.90 -10.53
C ALA A 369 8.28 25.76 -10.98
N LEU A 370 7.31 25.72 -10.04
CA LEU A 370 5.88 25.62 -10.36
C LEU A 370 5.39 26.84 -11.17
N VAL A 371 5.77 28.06 -10.78
CA VAL A 371 5.42 29.28 -11.54
C VAL A 371 5.95 29.19 -12.97
N SER A 372 7.24 28.82 -13.14
CA SER A 372 7.87 28.72 -14.44
C SER A 372 7.21 27.67 -15.35
N ILE A 373 6.70 26.57 -14.79
CA ILE A 373 6.03 25.52 -15.54
C ILE A 373 4.59 25.89 -15.89
N ILE A 374 3.83 26.38 -14.90
CA ILE A 374 2.39 26.60 -15.04
C ILE A 374 2.08 27.88 -15.78
N ALA A 375 2.82 28.96 -15.50
CA ALA A 375 2.64 30.30 -16.09
C ALA A 375 3.50 30.54 -17.35
N SER A 376 3.86 29.49 -18.09
CA SER A 376 4.66 29.58 -19.31
C SER A 376 4.12 30.62 -20.31
N PRO A 377 4.97 31.35 -21.04
CA PRO A 377 4.56 32.46 -21.90
C PRO A 377 3.49 32.18 -22.95
N ALA A 378 3.38 30.92 -23.42
CA ALA A 378 2.37 30.50 -24.38
C ALA A 378 0.94 30.70 -23.84
N VAL A 379 0.72 30.59 -22.52
CA VAL A 379 -0.59 30.79 -21.87
C VAL A 379 -0.93 32.28 -21.70
N LEU A 380 0.10 33.11 -21.47
CA LEU A 380 -0.09 34.57 -21.32
C LEU A 380 -0.43 35.24 -22.65
N GLN A 381 -0.01 34.68 -23.79
CA GLN A 381 -0.36 35.18 -25.11
C GLN A 381 -1.78 34.81 -25.55
N GLY A 382 -2.30 33.62 -25.17
CA GLY A 382 -3.66 33.19 -25.49
C GLY A 382 -4.76 33.95 -24.74
N LYS A 383 -4.46 34.49 -23.54
CA LYS A 383 -5.41 35.32 -22.75
C LYS A 383 -5.44 36.81 -23.14
N ARG A 384 -4.57 37.27 -24.01
CA ARG A 384 -4.58 38.62 -24.55
C ARG A 384 -5.28 38.74 -25.91
N ALA A 385 -5.71 37.59 -26.48
CA ALA A 385 -6.35 37.52 -27.79
C ALA A 385 -7.85 37.11 -27.72
N SER A 386 -8.43 37.03 -26.55
CA SER A 386 -9.86 36.85 -26.25
C SER A 386 -10.25 38.01 -25.28
#